data_73c444996b2d1d323e74e24bb2b3ad5b
#
_entry.id   73c444996b2d1d323e74e24bb2b3ad5b
#
_cell.length_a   1.000
_cell.length_b   1.000
_cell.length_c   1.000
_cell.angle_alpha   90.00
_cell.angle_beta   90.00
_cell.angle_gamma   90.00
#
_symmetry.space_group_name_H-M   'P 1'
#
loop_
_entity.id
_entity.type
_entity.pdbx_description
1 polymer ?
#
loop_
_entity_poly.entity_id
_entity_poly.type
_entity_poly.pdbx_seq_one_letter_code
_entity_poly.pdbx_strand_id
1 'polypeptide(L)'
;GRFSKGMRQRTKIAHALVNDPELIILDEPLQGCDPLARTTIMNVIRELGKLGRTVLVSSHILNEIERITEQIVILHQGKLVALGNLHAIRERLDQIPHTIRIIGEDARALARDLLGHPAVFGVSFPTDQELLIQTYHFGQLHAELPRLIVENNHRVSVIDNPDDDLESLLNYLAGGSA
;
A
#
# COMPACT_ATOMS: atom_id res chain seq x y z
N GLY A 1 9.87 -19.36 -29.54
CA GLY A 1 9.93 -19.14 -28.09
C GLY A 1 8.86 -18.14 -27.64
N ARG A 2 8.15 -18.45 -26.56
CA ARG A 2 7.16 -17.52 -26.02
C ARG A 2 7.88 -16.47 -25.17
N PHE A 3 7.67 -15.19 -25.44
CA PHE A 3 8.14 -14.11 -24.58
C PHE A 3 7.49 -14.21 -23.17
N SER A 4 8.30 -14.00 -22.13
CA SER A 4 7.74 -13.82 -20.77
C SER A 4 6.86 -12.56 -20.70
N LYS A 5 6.00 -12.44 -19.68
CA LYS A 5 5.20 -11.22 -19.49
C LYS A 5 6.09 -9.98 -19.39
N GLY A 6 7.18 -10.04 -18.60
CA GLY A 6 8.15 -8.95 -18.48
C GLY A 6 8.87 -8.60 -19.77
N MET A 7 9.20 -9.59 -20.62
CA MET A 7 9.79 -9.32 -21.94
C MET A 7 8.79 -8.58 -22.85
N ARG A 8 7.53 -9.01 -22.88
CA ARG A 8 6.48 -8.33 -23.65
C ARG A 8 6.28 -6.88 -23.18
N GLN A 9 6.28 -6.65 -21.88
CA GLN A 9 6.09 -5.32 -21.32
C GLN A 9 7.25 -4.39 -21.69
N ARG A 10 8.49 -4.85 -21.56
CA ARG A 10 9.67 -4.09 -22.00
C ARG A 10 9.63 -3.77 -23.50
N THR A 11 9.20 -4.71 -24.33
CA THR A 11 9.04 -4.47 -25.78
C THR A 11 7.96 -3.43 -26.07
N LYS A 12 6.82 -3.42 -25.33
CA LYS A 12 5.78 -2.39 -25.47
C LYS A 12 6.30 -1.01 -25.11
N ILE A 13 7.03 -0.90 -24.01
CA ILE A 13 7.64 0.37 -23.58
C ILE A 13 8.68 0.84 -24.62
N ALA A 14 9.57 -0.05 -25.08
CA ALA A 14 10.53 0.29 -26.12
C ALA A 14 9.83 0.78 -27.40
N HIS A 15 8.74 0.13 -27.82
CA HIS A 15 7.96 0.56 -28.97
C HIS A 15 7.30 1.94 -28.77
N ALA A 16 6.79 2.22 -27.58
CA ALA A 16 6.22 3.53 -27.25
C ALA A 16 7.25 4.66 -27.33
N LEU A 17 8.53 4.36 -27.12
CA LEU A 17 9.63 5.33 -27.11
C LEU A 17 10.29 5.55 -28.50
N VAL A 18 9.96 4.77 -29.51
CA VAL A 18 10.62 4.81 -30.85
C VAL A 18 10.57 6.21 -31.48
N ASN A 19 9.46 6.93 -31.30
CA ASN A 19 9.28 8.26 -31.91
C ASN A 19 9.64 9.41 -30.97
N ASP A 20 10.39 9.15 -29.92
CA ASP A 20 10.84 10.13 -28.92
C ASP A 20 9.70 11.06 -28.41
N PRO A 21 8.59 10.50 -27.87
CA PRO A 21 7.41 11.30 -27.51
C PRO A 21 7.68 12.20 -26.30
N GLU A 22 7.01 13.35 -26.24
CA GLU A 22 7.02 14.24 -25.07
C GLU A 22 6.12 13.72 -23.93
N LEU A 23 5.02 13.03 -24.29
CA LEU A 23 4.06 12.42 -23.37
C LEU A 23 4.01 10.91 -23.58
N ILE A 24 4.18 10.18 -22.49
CA ILE A 24 4.16 8.71 -22.47
C ILE A 24 3.08 8.27 -21.48
N ILE A 25 2.14 7.43 -21.94
CA ILE A 25 1.07 6.89 -21.09
C ILE A 25 1.29 5.38 -20.96
N LEU A 26 1.45 4.91 -19.74
CA LEU A 26 1.71 3.52 -19.40
C LEU A 26 0.60 2.99 -18.48
N ASP A 27 -0.23 2.11 -19.00
CA ASP A 27 -1.30 1.48 -18.26
C ASP A 27 -0.81 0.15 -17.66
N GLU A 28 -0.80 0.05 -16.33
CA GLU A 28 -0.34 -1.10 -15.54
C GLU A 28 1.01 -1.69 -16.04
N PRO A 29 2.07 -0.87 -16.21
CA PRO A 29 3.31 -1.34 -16.85
C PRO A 29 4.05 -2.40 -16.06
N LEU A 30 3.79 -2.57 -14.76
CA LEU A 30 4.47 -3.50 -13.86
C LEU A 30 3.69 -4.81 -13.65
N GLN A 31 2.43 -4.87 -14.16
CA GLN A 31 1.57 -6.01 -13.93
C GLN A 31 2.12 -7.31 -14.55
N GLY A 32 2.22 -8.34 -13.71
CA GLY A 32 2.68 -9.68 -14.12
C GLY A 32 4.17 -9.75 -14.51
N CYS A 33 4.95 -8.74 -14.15
CA CYS A 33 6.39 -8.77 -14.24
C CYS A 33 7.02 -9.47 -13.02
N ASP A 34 8.14 -10.14 -13.24
CA ASP A 34 9.00 -10.61 -12.14
C ASP A 34 9.70 -9.42 -11.43
N PRO A 35 10.23 -9.60 -10.21
CA PRO A 35 10.82 -8.50 -9.43
C PRO A 35 11.94 -7.75 -10.16
N LEU A 36 12.77 -8.44 -10.94
CA LEU A 36 13.87 -7.84 -11.70
C LEU A 36 13.33 -6.98 -12.85
N ALA A 37 12.34 -7.49 -13.59
CA ALA A 37 11.70 -6.76 -14.67
C ALA A 37 10.97 -5.51 -14.14
N ARG A 38 10.28 -5.59 -12.97
CA ARG A 38 9.65 -4.45 -12.30
C ARG A 38 10.66 -3.36 -11.99
N THR A 39 11.76 -3.71 -11.33
CA THR A 39 12.82 -2.75 -10.98
C THR A 39 13.39 -2.07 -12.23
N THR A 40 13.63 -2.84 -13.30
CA THR A 40 14.13 -2.32 -14.57
C THR A 40 13.14 -1.30 -15.17
N ILE A 41 11.84 -1.63 -15.23
CA ILE A 41 10.80 -0.75 -15.79
C ILE A 41 10.66 0.53 -14.95
N MET A 42 10.61 0.42 -13.61
CA MET A 42 10.55 1.59 -12.72
C MET A 42 11.75 2.52 -12.93
N ASN A 43 12.96 1.97 -13.12
CA ASN A 43 14.15 2.77 -13.41
C ASN A 43 14.01 3.51 -14.74
N VAL A 44 13.53 2.84 -15.79
CA VAL A 44 13.28 3.48 -17.10
C VAL A 44 12.29 4.63 -16.98
N ILE A 45 11.18 4.43 -16.27
CA ILE A 45 10.17 5.48 -16.06
C ILE A 45 10.78 6.69 -15.34
N ARG A 46 11.57 6.47 -14.30
CA ARG A 46 12.25 7.57 -13.57
C ARG A 46 13.25 8.32 -14.44
N GLU A 47 14.03 7.61 -15.24
CA GLU A 47 15.00 8.24 -16.15
C GLU A 47 14.30 9.07 -17.23
N LEU A 48 13.18 8.61 -17.78
CA LEU A 48 12.37 9.40 -18.71
C LEU A 48 11.89 10.71 -18.08
N GLY A 49 11.41 10.68 -16.84
CA GLY A 49 11.04 11.88 -16.08
C GLY A 49 12.22 12.83 -15.87
N LYS A 50 13.41 12.32 -15.52
CA LYS A 50 14.64 13.13 -15.38
C LYS A 50 15.08 13.79 -16.69
N LEU A 51 14.80 13.12 -17.82
CA LEU A 51 15.05 13.67 -19.15
C LEU A 51 14.00 14.71 -19.59
N GLY A 52 13.07 15.09 -18.69
CA GLY A 52 12.06 16.10 -18.94
C GLY A 52 10.83 15.59 -19.71
N ARG A 53 10.67 14.27 -19.85
CA ARG A 53 9.46 13.69 -20.47
C ARG A 53 8.31 13.64 -19.47
N THR A 54 7.11 13.91 -19.94
CA THR A 54 5.88 13.69 -19.15
C THR A 54 5.50 12.23 -19.22
N VAL A 55 5.49 11.54 -18.06
CA VAL A 55 5.10 10.11 -17.99
C VAL A 55 3.91 9.97 -17.08
N LEU A 56 2.80 9.48 -17.62
CA LEU A 56 1.60 9.11 -16.86
C LEU A 56 1.58 7.59 -16.69
N VAL A 57 1.57 7.14 -15.44
CA VAL A 57 1.59 5.71 -15.11
C VAL A 57 0.35 5.36 -14.29
N SER A 58 -0.42 4.35 -14.70
CA SER A 58 -1.44 3.75 -13.84
C SER A 58 -0.87 2.55 -13.07
N SER A 59 -1.28 2.40 -11.82
CA SER A 59 -1.08 1.18 -11.01
C SER A 59 -2.13 1.13 -9.90
N HIS A 60 -2.49 -0.07 -9.49
CA HIS A 60 -3.31 -0.32 -8.30
C HIS A 60 -2.47 -0.64 -7.06
N ILE A 61 -1.14 -0.60 -7.17
CA ILE A 61 -0.20 -0.89 -6.08
C ILE A 61 0.52 0.39 -5.66
N LEU A 62 0.13 0.96 -4.52
CA LEU A 62 0.65 2.22 -4.02
C LEU A 62 2.18 2.18 -3.83
N ASN A 63 2.71 1.12 -3.24
CA ASN A 63 4.15 0.92 -3.01
C ASN A 63 5.00 0.94 -4.30
N GLU A 64 4.41 0.60 -5.45
CA GLU A 64 5.08 0.70 -6.75
C GLU A 64 5.16 2.15 -7.23
N ILE A 65 4.06 2.90 -7.05
CA ILE A 65 3.98 4.31 -7.42
C ILE A 65 4.95 5.16 -6.59
N GLU A 66 5.03 4.95 -5.29
CA GLU A 66 5.96 5.64 -4.38
C GLU A 66 7.43 5.53 -4.82
N ARG A 67 7.78 4.41 -5.40
CA ARG A 67 9.13 4.18 -5.94
C ARG A 67 9.38 4.87 -7.26
N ILE A 68 8.35 5.39 -7.92
CA ILE A 68 8.43 6.05 -9.24
C ILE A 68 8.34 7.57 -9.10
N THR A 69 7.37 8.06 -8.31
CA THR A 69 7.03 9.49 -8.22
C THR A 69 6.43 9.85 -6.86
N GLU A 70 6.56 11.13 -6.50
CA GLU A 70 5.87 11.71 -5.35
C GLU A 70 4.54 12.38 -5.73
N GLN A 71 4.28 12.58 -7.02
CA GLN A 71 3.05 13.20 -7.51
C GLN A 71 2.07 12.14 -7.96
N ILE A 72 0.88 12.14 -7.37
CA ILE A 72 -0.16 11.16 -7.68
C ILE A 72 -1.51 11.80 -7.96
N VAL A 73 -2.28 11.08 -8.75
CA VAL A 73 -3.70 11.31 -9.02
C VAL A 73 -4.45 10.07 -8.57
N ILE A 74 -5.36 10.20 -7.61
CA ILE A 74 -6.20 9.11 -7.15
C ILE A 74 -7.58 9.23 -7.78
N LEU A 75 -7.96 8.21 -8.54
CA LEU A 75 -9.26 8.11 -9.19
C LEU A 75 -10.04 6.92 -8.61
N HIS A 76 -11.29 7.13 -8.23
CA HIS A 76 -12.19 6.08 -7.76
C HIS A 76 -13.57 6.26 -8.39
N GLN A 77 -14.13 5.20 -8.98
CA GLN A 77 -15.45 5.21 -9.66
C GLN A 77 -15.61 6.38 -10.64
N GLY A 78 -14.56 6.69 -11.41
CA GLY A 78 -14.56 7.78 -12.39
C GLY A 78 -14.50 9.20 -11.81
N LYS A 79 -14.26 9.35 -10.50
CA LYS A 79 -14.11 10.64 -9.83
C LYS A 79 -12.67 10.86 -9.39
N LEU A 80 -12.21 12.11 -9.43
CA LEU A 80 -10.96 12.53 -8.82
C LEU A 80 -11.16 12.59 -7.30
N VAL A 81 -10.41 11.76 -6.57
CA VAL A 81 -10.47 11.68 -5.10
C VAL A 81 -9.36 12.51 -4.46
N ALA A 82 -8.14 12.41 -4.99
CA ALA A 82 -7.00 13.20 -4.52
C ALA A 82 -6.03 13.50 -5.66
N LEU A 83 -5.33 14.63 -5.53
CA LEU A 83 -4.28 15.07 -6.44
C LEU A 83 -3.19 15.75 -5.62
N GLY A 84 -1.94 15.41 -5.85
CA GLY A 84 -0.80 16.12 -5.27
C GLY A 84 0.31 15.22 -4.79
N ASN A 85 1.08 15.73 -3.83
CA ASN A 85 2.21 15.02 -3.25
C ASN A 85 1.72 13.87 -2.36
N LEU A 86 2.30 12.69 -2.58
CA LEU A 86 1.96 11.47 -1.86
C LEU A 86 2.17 11.59 -0.34
N HIS A 87 3.25 12.26 0.10
CA HIS A 87 3.49 12.47 1.53
C HIS A 87 2.38 13.31 2.18
N ALA A 88 1.94 14.39 1.51
CA ALA A 88 0.84 15.22 2.01
C ALA A 88 -0.50 14.45 2.06
N ILE A 89 -0.69 13.51 1.14
CA ILE A 89 -1.86 12.62 1.16
C ILE A 89 -1.73 11.63 2.31
N ARG A 90 -0.55 11.03 2.53
CA ARG A 90 -0.28 10.13 3.67
C ARG A 90 -0.46 10.83 5.02
N GLU A 91 0.08 12.03 5.22
CA GLU A 91 -0.10 12.78 6.48
C GLU A 91 -1.58 12.97 6.83
N ARG A 92 -2.45 13.11 5.85
CA ARG A 92 -3.90 13.13 6.10
C ARG A 92 -4.46 11.77 6.50
N LEU A 93 -3.83 10.69 6.05
CA LEU A 93 -4.20 9.33 6.39
C LEU A 93 -3.68 8.91 7.76
N ASP A 94 -2.50 9.40 8.17
CA ASP A 94 -1.96 9.20 9.52
C ASP A 94 -2.84 9.81 10.61
N GLN A 95 -3.82 10.67 10.23
CA GLN A 95 -4.87 11.15 11.13
C GLN A 95 -6.03 10.16 11.30
N ILE A 96 -5.98 9.00 10.63
CA ILE A 96 -6.96 7.94 10.69
C ILE A 96 -6.38 6.79 11.49
N PRO A 97 -7.18 6.14 12.36
CA PRO A 97 -6.70 4.95 13.03
C PRO A 97 -6.51 3.82 12.03
N HIS A 98 -5.28 3.28 11.99
CA HIS A 98 -4.99 2.05 11.25
C HIS A 98 -5.51 0.84 12.01
N THR A 99 -5.91 -0.19 11.28
CA THR A 99 -6.39 -1.45 11.86
C THR A 99 -5.31 -2.52 11.74
N ILE A 100 -4.92 -3.12 12.85
CA ILE A 100 -4.10 -4.34 12.88
C ILE A 100 -5.03 -5.49 13.23
N ARG A 101 -5.11 -6.50 12.36
CA ARG A 101 -5.85 -7.73 12.59
C ARG A 101 -4.93 -8.80 13.14
N ILE A 102 -5.36 -9.43 14.21
CA ILE A 102 -4.65 -10.55 14.84
C ILE A 102 -5.61 -11.73 14.99
N ILE A 103 -5.19 -12.92 14.54
CA ILE A 103 -5.91 -14.16 14.75
C ILE A 103 -5.08 -15.04 15.68
N GLY A 104 -5.67 -15.49 16.78
CA GLY A 104 -4.99 -16.30 17.78
C GLY A 104 -5.95 -17.12 18.63
N GLU A 105 -5.41 -17.95 19.53
CA GLU A 105 -6.20 -18.85 20.37
C GLU A 105 -7.06 -18.11 21.40
N ASP A 106 -6.56 -17.01 21.97
CA ASP A 106 -7.26 -16.18 22.95
C ASP A 106 -7.10 -14.68 22.64
N ALA A 107 -7.93 -14.19 21.74
CA ALA A 107 -7.94 -12.79 21.32
C ALA A 107 -8.28 -11.85 22.49
N ARG A 108 -9.08 -12.30 23.47
CA ARG A 108 -9.47 -11.48 24.62
C ARG A 108 -8.37 -11.33 25.64
N ALA A 109 -7.55 -12.37 25.87
CA ALA A 109 -6.38 -12.27 26.74
C ALA A 109 -5.33 -11.31 26.13
N LEU A 110 -5.04 -11.45 24.84
CA LEU A 110 -4.15 -10.55 24.14
C LEU A 110 -4.62 -9.09 24.20
N ALA A 111 -5.91 -8.85 23.98
CA ALA A 111 -6.47 -7.51 24.07
C ALA A 111 -6.32 -6.89 25.47
N ARG A 112 -6.47 -7.66 26.55
CA ARG A 112 -6.27 -7.17 27.92
C ARG A 112 -4.84 -6.65 28.13
N ASP A 113 -3.85 -7.34 27.62
CA ASP A 113 -2.45 -6.97 27.75
C ASP A 113 -2.10 -5.74 26.90
N LEU A 114 -2.84 -5.52 25.80
CA LEU A 114 -2.66 -4.40 24.87
C LEU A 114 -3.46 -3.14 25.25
N LEU A 115 -4.56 -3.25 26.02
CA LEU A 115 -5.42 -2.11 26.35
C LEU A 115 -4.73 -1.01 27.17
N GLY A 116 -3.62 -1.33 27.85
CA GLY A 116 -2.79 -0.33 28.54
C GLY A 116 -1.73 0.34 27.67
N HIS A 117 -1.58 -0.10 26.44
CA HIS A 117 -0.54 0.41 25.55
C HIS A 117 -0.94 1.76 24.94
N PRO A 118 -0.09 2.81 25.01
CA PRO A 118 -0.44 4.17 24.60
C PRO A 118 -0.77 4.30 23.11
N ALA A 119 -0.26 3.39 22.27
CA ALA A 119 -0.55 3.36 20.85
C ALA A 119 -1.86 2.66 20.50
N VAL A 120 -2.56 2.02 21.43
CA VAL A 120 -3.84 1.36 21.21
C VAL A 120 -4.97 2.36 21.43
N PHE A 121 -5.66 2.71 20.35
CA PHE A 121 -6.82 3.61 20.40
C PHE A 121 -8.13 2.87 20.72
N GLY A 122 -8.29 1.69 20.14
CA GLY A 122 -9.48 0.86 20.33
C GLY A 122 -9.26 -0.60 19.96
N VAL A 123 -10.15 -1.46 20.44
CA VAL A 123 -10.15 -2.87 20.09
C VAL A 123 -11.56 -3.34 19.78
N SER A 124 -11.70 -4.29 18.85
CA SER A 124 -12.95 -4.98 18.56
C SER A 124 -12.72 -6.44 18.25
N PHE A 125 -13.76 -7.24 18.36
CA PHE A 125 -13.68 -8.69 18.22
C PHE A 125 -14.73 -9.17 17.21
N PRO A 126 -14.35 -9.33 15.92
CA PRO A 126 -15.26 -9.92 14.92
C PRO A 126 -15.64 -11.35 15.26
N THR A 127 -14.70 -12.12 15.83
CA THR A 127 -14.91 -13.46 16.34
C THR A 127 -14.19 -13.66 17.68
N ASP A 128 -14.37 -14.79 18.36
CA ASP A 128 -13.65 -15.09 19.61
C ASP A 128 -12.13 -15.29 19.42
N GLN A 129 -11.69 -15.59 18.20
CA GLN A 129 -10.28 -15.78 17.84
C GLN A 129 -9.67 -14.60 17.08
N GLU A 130 -10.46 -13.58 16.79
CA GLU A 130 -10.02 -12.45 15.97
C GLU A 130 -10.09 -11.15 16.78
N LEU A 131 -8.96 -10.43 16.81
CA LEU A 131 -8.79 -9.14 17.44
C LEU A 131 -8.47 -8.11 16.36
N LEU A 132 -9.24 -7.03 16.27
CA LEU A 132 -8.91 -5.84 15.52
C LEU A 132 -8.45 -4.75 16.50
N ILE A 133 -7.27 -4.22 16.27
CA ILE A 133 -6.69 -3.13 17.06
C ILE A 133 -6.65 -1.88 16.19
N GLN A 134 -7.20 -0.79 16.70
CA GLN A 134 -7.11 0.53 16.08
C GLN A 134 -5.97 1.33 16.69
N THR A 135 -5.15 1.94 15.87
CA THR A 135 -3.98 2.74 16.28
C THR A 135 -3.73 3.92 15.36
N TYR A 136 -3.36 5.08 15.94
CA TYR A 136 -2.80 6.22 15.19
C TYR A 136 -1.26 6.13 15.05
N HIS A 137 -0.62 5.19 15.76
CA HIS A 137 0.83 5.00 15.80
C HIS A 137 1.21 3.62 15.29
N PHE A 138 0.78 3.30 14.04
CA PHE A 138 0.95 1.99 13.43
C PHE A 138 2.40 1.49 13.49
N GLY A 139 3.37 2.30 13.07
CA GLY A 139 4.79 1.91 13.04
C GLY A 139 5.34 1.53 14.41
N GLN A 140 4.95 2.29 15.47
CA GLN A 140 5.35 2.00 16.84
C GLN A 140 4.71 0.69 17.32
N LEU A 141 3.40 0.56 17.22
CA LEU A 141 2.69 -0.63 17.70
C LEU A 141 3.12 -1.88 16.95
N HIS A 142 3.27 -1.79 15.61
CA HIS A 142 3.71 -2.91 14.78
C HIS A 142 5.12 -3.41 15.16
N ALA A 143 6.04 -2.51 15.53
CA ALA A 143 7.39 -2.87 15.96
C ALA A 143 7.42 -3.54 17.34
N GLU A 144 6.55 -3.11 18.28
CA GLU A 144 6.49 -3.61 19.65
C GLU A 144 5.61 -4.88 19.80
N LEU A 145 4.63 -5.06 18.92
CA LEU A 145 3.63 -6.13 18.98
C LEU A 145 4.23 -7.55 19.04
N PRO A 146 5.23 -7.95 18.21
CA PRO A 146 5.83 -9.27 18.27
C PRO A 146 6.45 -9.56 19.64
N ARG A 147 7.08 -8.56 20.25
CA ARG A 147 7.67 -8.67 21.57
C ARG A 147 6.60 -8.90 22.64
N LEU A 148 5.54 -8.10 22.62
CA LEU A 148 4.43 -8.22 23.58
C LEU A 148 3.73 -9.59 23.48
N ILE A 149 3.56 -10.11 22.29
CA ILE A 149 2.97 -11.44 22.05
C ILE A 149 3.84 -12.55 22.66
N VAL A 150 5.17 -12.48 22.46
CA VAL A 150 6.10 -13.49 22.95
C VAL A 150 6.28 -13.40 24.47
N GLU A 151 6.44 -12.21 25.03
CA GLU A 151 6.64 -11.99 26.47
C GLU A 151 5.41 -12.46 27.29
N ASN A 152 4.19 -12.29 26.76
CA ASN A 152 2.95 -12.72 27.41
C ASN A 152 2.48 -14.11 26.97
N ASN A 153 3.31 -14.83 26.21
CA ASN A 153 3.08 -16.22 25.80
C ASN A 153 1.76 -16.46 25.03
N HIS A 154 1.35 -15.46 24.22
CA HIS A 154 0.17 -15.58 23.35
C HIS A 154 0.47 -16.41 22.10
N ARG A 155 -0.50 -17.23 21.70
CA ARG A 155 -0.44 -18.02 20.46
C ARG A 155 -1.20 -17.30 19.35
N VAL A 156 -0.44 -16.71 18.44
CA VAL A 156 -0.93 -15.95 17.30
C VAL A 156 -0.59 -16.70 16.02
N SER A 157 -1.56 -16.83 15.12
CA SER A 157 -1.40 -17.49 13.82
C SER A 157 -1.29 -16.48 12.66
N VAL A 158 -1.94 -15.32 12.77
CA VAL A 158 -1.93 -14.29 11.74
C VAL A 158 -1.80 -12.91 12.38
N ILE A 159 -0.97 -12.07 11.81
CA ILE A 159 -0.94 -10.62 12.03
C ILE A 159 -0.90 -9.99 10.66
N ASP A 160 -1.89 -9.20 10.34
CA ASP A 160 -1.93 -8.45 9.09
C ASP A 160 -2.56 -7.05 9.29
N ASN A 161 -2.50 -6.26 8.24
CA ASN A 161 -3.10 -4.93 8.21
C ASN A 161 -4.11 -4.87 7.07
N PRO A 162 -5.40 -5.04 7.34
CA PRO A 162 -6.44 -5.03 6.32
C PRO A 162 -6.58 -3.66 5.64
N ASP A 163 -6.09 -2.58 6.25
CA ASP A 163 -6.23 -1.22 5.75
C ASP A 163 -5.01 -0.74 4.92
N ASP A 164 -4.00 -1.61 4.69
CA ASP A 164 -2.76 -1.26 3.98
C ASP A 164 -2.87 -1.35 2.46
N ASP A 165 -4.07 -1.54 1.94
CA ASP A 165 -4.33 -1.56 0.51
C ASP A 165 -4.88 -0.22 -0.01
N LEU A 166 -4.69 -0.01 -1.31
CA LEU A 166 -5.17 1.17 -2.02
C LEU A 166 -6.70 1.29 -1.97
N GLU A 167 -7.41 0.16 -1.86
CA GLU A 167 -8.87 0.11 -1.83
C GLU A 167 -9.43 0.66 -0.53
N SER A 168 -8.84 0.30 0.61
CA SER A 168 -9.18 0.85 1.93
C SER A 168 -8.92 2.36 1.98
N LEU A 169 -7.77 2.78 1.45
CA LEU A 169 -7.44 4.18 1.27
C LEU A 169 -8.48 4.93 0.43
N LEU A 170 -8.86 4.37 -0.70
CA LEU A 170 -9.82 4.95 -1.63
C LEU A 170 -11.21 5.07 -1.00
N ASN A 171 -11.67 4.04 -0.31
CA ASN A 171 -12.97 4.03 0.37
C ASN A 171 -13.03 5.13 1.42
N TYR A 172 -11.95 5.33 2.17
CA TYR A 172 -11.89 6.41 3.14
C TYR A 172 -11.89 7.81 2.48
N LEU A 173 -11.03 8.04 1.50
CA LEU A 173 -10.95 9.32 0.78
C LEU A 173 -12.22 9.64 -0.01
N ALA A 174 -12.98 8.63 -0.43
CA ALA A 174 -14.26 8.78 -1.11
C ALA A 174 -15.44 9.11 -0.16
N GLY A 175 -15.18 9.21 1.16
CA GLY A 175 -16.22 9.52 2.16
C GLY A 175 -17.11 8.34 2.52
N GLY A 176 -16.61 7.12 2.30
CA GLY A 176 -17.25 5.89 2.74
C GLY A 176 -17.11 5.72 4.24
N SER A 177 -18.09 6.20 5.02
CA SER A 177 -18.33 5.66 6.36
C SER A 177 -18.79 4.22 6.18
N ALA A 178 -18.08 3.29 6.78
CA ALA A 178 -18.60 1.94 7.02
C ALA A 178 -19.74 2.02 8.03
#